data_11f0bc952074b2d9a598af592cae4c22
#
_entry.id   11f0bc952074b2d9a598af592cae4c22
#
_cell.length_a   1.000
_cell.length_b   1.000
_cell.length_c   1.000
_cell.angle_alpha   90.00
_cell.angle_beta   90.00
_cell.angle_gamma   90.00
#
_symmetry.space_group_name_H-M   'P 1'
#
loop_
_entity.id
_entity.type
_entity.pdbx_description
1 polymer ?
#
loop_
_entity_poly.entity_id
_entity_poly.type
_entity_poly.pdbx_seq_one_letter_code
_entity_poly.pdbx_strand_id
1 'polypeptide(L)'
;MRLSMATSRPNRKSKRKKAAKKWVRFSPAARREAILSEAIIFFAEHGFQAQTRDLAFRIGVSQALIYRYFPTKADLINKVYQRIYMSHWNPFWEELLSDRRVPLNKRLKDFYKSYLSTFDDYAWIRVSVYSGLRANNLVSRYIDLVI
;
A
#
# COMPACT_ATOMS: atom_id res chain seq x y z
N MET A 1 -38.06 29.41 20.23
CA MET A 1 -38.25 28.41 19.17
C MET A 1 -36.90 27.78 18.85
N ARG A 2 -36.60 26.60 19.45
CA ARG A 2 -35.34 25.92 19.28
C ARG A 2 -35.51 24.80 18.26
N LEU A 3 -34.91 24.94 17.08
CA LEU A 3 -34.86 23.87 16.09
C LEU A 3 -33.75 22.87 16.51
N SER A 4 -34.17 21.68 16.97
CA SER A 4 -33.31 20.54 17.21
C SER A 4 -32.99 19.87 15.88
N MET A 5 -31.78 20.07 15.34
CA MET A 5 -31.28 19.28 14.22
C MET A 5 -30.77 17.94 14.75
N ALA A 6 -31.60 16.93 14.68
CA ALA A 6 -31.21 15.55 14.94
C ALA A 6 -30.35 15.04 13.76
N THR A 7 -29.03 15.09 13.89
CA THR A 7 -28.11 14.43 12.95
C THR A 7 -28.20 12.90 13.17
N SER A 8 -29.01 12.25 12.33
CA SER A 8 -29.11 10.80 12.30
C SER A 8 -27.78 10.17 11.90
N ARG A 9 -27.06 9.60 12.89
CA ARG A 9 -25.84 8.81 12.64
C ARG A 9 -26.18 7.56 11.84
N PRO A 10 -25.55 7.31 10.69
CA PRO A 10 -25.87 6.14 9.87
C PRO A 10 -25.58 4.85 10.63
N ASN A 11 -26.58 3.96 10.65
CA ASN A 11 -26.57 2.69 11.39
C ASN A 11 -25.37 1.82 11.00
N ARG A 12 -24.41 1.65 11.92
CA ARG A 12 -23.18 0.85 11.78
C ARG A 12 -23.44 -0.59 11.27
N LYS A 13 -24.58 -1.20 11.64
CA LYS A 13 -24.96 -2.56 11.23
C LYS A 13 -25.32 -2.63 9.74
N SER A 14 -25.94 -1.60 9.16
CA SER A 14 -26.32 -1.59 7.74
C SER A 14 -25.12 -1.41 6.82
N LYS A 15 -24.15 -0.59 7.20
CA LYS A 15 -22.89 -0.42 6.46
C LYS A 15 -22.07 -1.73 6.44
N ARG A 16 -21.98 -2.45 7.57
CA ARG A 16 -21.30 -3.76 7.63
C ARG A 16 -21.97 -4.82 6.76
N LYS A 17 -23.33 -4.87 6.72
CA LYS A 17 -24.06 -5.81 5.85
C LYS A 17 -23.84 -5.52 4.36
N LYS A 18 -23.83 -4.24 3.94
CA LYS A 18 -23.54 -3.86 2.55
C LYS A 18 -22.10 -4.18 2.15
N ALA A 19 -21.13 -3.88 3.00
CA ALA A 19 -19.73 -4.22 2.77
C ALA A 19 -19.52 -5.74 2.68
N ALA A 20 -20.05 -6.52 3.63
CA ALA A 20 -19.97 -7.98 3.60
C ALA A 20 -20.56 -8.57 2.30
N LYS A 21 -21.69 -8.04 1.80
CA LYS A 21 -22.30 -8.48 0.55
C LYS A 21 -21.43 -8.18 -0.69
N LYS A 22 -20.64 -7.10 -0.67
CA LYS A 22 -19.66 -6.76 -1.72
C LYS A 22 -18.56 -7.84 -1.78
N TRP A 23 -18.03 -8.25 -0.63
CA TRP A 23 -16.92 -9.20 -0.55
C TRP A 23 -17.27 -10.64 -0.95
N VAL A 24 -18.54 -11.04 -0.80
CA VAL A 24 -19.02 -12.37 -1.21
C VAL A 24 -18.95 -12.56 -2.73
N ARG A 25 -19.05 -11.49 -3.52
CA ARG A 25 -19.04 -11.55 -4.99
C ARG A 25 -17.64 -11.65 -5.61
N PHE A 26 -16.58 -11.44 -4.83
CA PHE A 26 -15.22 -11.53 -5.33
C PHE A 26 -14.73 -12.99 -5.37
N SER A 27 -14.00 -13.35 -6.42
CA SER A 27 -13.17 -14.55 -6.42
C SER A 27 -12.11 -14.46 -5.30
N PRO A 28 -11.54 -15.58 -4.84
CA PRO A 28 -10.46 -15.55 -3.84
C PRO A 28 -9.30 -14.63 -4.24
N ALA A 29 -8.88 -14.66 -5.50
CA ALA A 29 -7.81 -13.79 -6.01
C ALA A 29 -8.21 -12.31 -5.99
N ALA A 30 -9.40 -11.97 -6.50
CA ALA A 30 -9.90 -10.60 -6.49
C ALA A 30 -10.08 -10.05 -5.05
N ARG A 31 -10.48 -10.92 -4.13
CA ARG A 31 -10.63 -10.54 -2.71
C ARG A 31 -9.29 -10.27 -2.06
N ARG A 32 -8.29 -11.12 -2.31
CA ARG A 32 -6.92 -10.91 -1.83
C ARG A 32 -6.36 -9.57 -2.33
N GLU A 33 -6.56 -9.29 -3.61
CA GLU A 33 -6.10 -8.06 -4.25
C GLU A 33 -6.79 -6.82 -3.68
N ALA A 34 -8.10 -6.88 -3.47
CA ALA A 34 -8.86 -5.78 -2.88
C ALA A 34 -8.46 -5.52 -1.41
N ILE A 35 -8.17 -6.55 -0.62
CA ILE A 35 -7.63 -6.38 0.74
C ILE A 35 -6.26 -5.70 0.70
N LEU A 36 -5.38 -6.11 -0.22
CA LEU A 36 -4.05 -5.53 -0.37
C LEU A 36 -4.13 -4.04 -0.76
N SER A 37 -4.97 -3.69 -1.73
CA SER A 37 -5.17 -2.30 -2.17
C SER A 37 -5.65 -1.41 -1.02
N GLU A 38 -6.60 -1.88 -0.24
CA GLU A 38 -7.09 -1.14 0.94
C GLU A 38 -6.04 -1.06 2.06
N ALA A 39 -5.22 -2.10 2.22
CA ALA A 39 -4.12 -2.09 3.19
C ALA A 39 -3.04 -1.07 2.83
N ILE A 40 -2.74 -0.87 1.55
CA ILE A 40 -1.81 0.16 1.07
C ILE A 40 -2.28 1.54 1.54
N ILE A 41 -3.53 1.90 1.25
CA ILE A 41 -4.12 3.18 1.64
C ILE A 41 -4.12 3.32 3.17
N PHE A 42 -4.56 2.28 3.88
CA PHE A 42 -4.64 2.29 5.33
C PHE A 42 -3.28 2.51 6.00
N PHE A 43 -2.24 1.78 5.56
CA PHE A 43 -0.91 1.95 6.14
C PHE A 43 -0.21 3.24 5.69
N ALA A 44 -0.53 3.76 4.51
CA ALA A 44 -0.08 5.10 4.11
C ALA A 44 -0.66 6.21 5.00
N GLU A 45 -1.92 6.06 5.44
CA GLU A 45 -2.58 7.03 6.33
C GLU A 45 -2.15 6.89 7.80
N HIS A 46 -2.05 5.66 8.30
CA HIS A 46 -1.94 5.38 9.74
C HIS A 46 -0.57 4.82 10.17
N GLY A 47 0.30 4.49 9.21
CA GLY A 47 1.58 3.84 9.45
C GLY A 47 1.45 2.36 9.81
N PHE A 48 2.59 1.65 9.82
CA PHE A 48 2.63 0.21 10.08
C PHE A 48 2.31 -0.20 11.53
N GLN A 49 2.24 0.76 12.47
CA GLN A 49 1.82 0.49 13.85
C GLN A 49 0.32 0.20 13.94
N ALA A 50 -0.48 0.73 13.02
CA ALA A 50 -1.91 0.54 13.00
C ALA A 50 -2.29 -0.94 13.06
N GLN A 51 -3.37 -1.24 13.75
CA GLN A 51 -3.78 -2.62 13.99
C GLN A 51 -4.56 -3.18 12.79
N THR A 52 -4.32 -4.45 12.46
CA THR A 52 -5.07 -5.16 11.40
C THR A 52 -6.57 -5.23 11.67
N ARG A 53 -6.96 -5.16 12.95
CA ARG A 53 -8.37 -5.08 13.36
C ARG A 53 -9.03 -3.79 12.84
N ASP A 54 -8.30 -2.68 12.86
CA ASP A 54 -8.85 -1.39 12.42
C ASP A 54 -8.95 -1.34 10.88
N LEU A 55 -7.99 -1.94 10.18
CA LEU A 55 -8.10 -2.20 8.74
C LEU A 55 -9.35 -3.06 8.44
N ALA A 56 -9.54 -4.17 9.13
CA ALA A 56 -10.69 -5.04 8.96
C ALA A 56 -12.02 -4.30 9.18
N PHE A 57 -12.07 -3.45 10.21
CA PHE A 57 -13.22 -2.59 10.48
C PHE A 57 -13.47 -1.61 9.34
N ARG A 58 -12.43 -0.92 8.85
CA ARG A 58 -12.50 0.05 7.74
C ARG A 58 -13.10 -0.57 6.48
N ILE A 59 -12.62 -1.76 6.10
CA ILE A 59 -13.04 -2.42 4.86
C ILE A 59 -14.30 -3.28 5.02
N GLY A 60 -14.80 -3.41 6.25
CA GLY A 60 -16.05 -4.11 6.54
C GLY A 60 -15.97 -5.64 6.47
N VAL A 61 -14.80 -6.21 6.77
CA VAL A 61 -14.56 -7.65 6.85
C VAL A 61 -14.19 -8.07 8.28
N SER A 62 -14.08 -9.39 8.52
CA SER A 62 -13.48 -9.89 9.75
C SER A 62 -11.95 -9.87 9.68
N GLN A 63 -11.29 -9.68 10.80
CA GLN A 63 -9.84 -9.81 10.90
C GLN A 63 -9.35 -11.21 10.48
N ALA A 64 -10.13 -12.25 10.80
CA ALA A 64 -9.86 -13.62 10.39
C ALA A 64 -9.84 -13.77 8.86
N LEU A 65 -10.68 -13.03 8.12
CA LEU A 65 -10.64 -13.04 6.66
C LEU A 65 -9.32 -12.46 6.13
N ILE A 66 -8.81 -11.39 6.73
CA ILE A 66 -7.50 -10.83 6.35
C ILE A 66 -6.40 -11.85 6.57
N TYR A 67 -6.36 -12.51 7.75
CA TYR A 67 -5.35 -13.51 8.07
C TYR A 67 -5.45 -14.80 7.26
N ARG A 68 -6.60 -15.08 6.68
CA ARG A 68 -6.74 -16.18 5.70
C ARG A 68 -5.92 -15.95 4.43
N TYR A 69 -5.73 -14.68 4.01
CA TYR A 69 -4.96 -14.31 2.82
C TYR A 69 -3.53 -13.86 3.13
N PHE A 70 -3.32 -13.33 4.33
CA PHE A 70 -2.04 -12.81 4.81
C PHE A 70 -1.86 -13.32 6.26
N PRO A 71 -1.20 -14.47 6.45
CA PRO A 71 -1.17 -15.21 7.72
C PRO A 71 -0.76 -14.38 8.93
N THR A 72 0.14 -13.39 8.73
CA THR A 72 0.56 -12.47 9.77
C THR A 72 0.44 -11.02 9.32
N LYS A 73 0.48 -10.09 10.28
CA LYS A 73 0.58 -8.66 9.98
C LYS A 73 1.87 -8.35 9.22
N ALA A 74 2.96 -9.05 9.52
CA ALA A 74 4.23 -8.89 8.82
C ALA A 74 4.12 -9.30 7.35
N ASP A 75 3.43 -10.41 7.05
CA ASP A 75 3.18 -10.83 5.66
C ASP A 75 2.37 -9.80 4.89
N LEU A 76 1.33 -9.23 5.52
CA LEU A 76 0.54 -8.17 4.91
C LEU A 76 1.39 -6.94 4.60
N ILE A 77 2.21 -6.48 5.56
CA ILE A 77 3.12 -5.34 5.39
C ILE A 77 4.15 -5.64 4.29
N ASN A 78 4.74 -6.83 4.26
CA ASN A 78 5.68 -7.24 3.21
C ASN A 78 5.02 -7.20 1.82
N LYS A 79 3.76 -7.61 1.70
CA LYS A 79 3.03 -7.54 0.42
C LYS A 79 2.66 -6.12 0.02
N VAL A 80 2.30 -5.26 0.98
CA VAL A 80 2.10 -3.82 0.75
C VAL A 80 3.39 -3.21 0.21
N TYR A 81 4.50 -3.49 0.86
CA TYR A 81 5.82 -3.00 0.48
C TYR A 81 6.19 -3.47 -0.94
N GLN A 82 6.15 -4.77 -1.19
CA GLN A 82 6.43 -5.34 -2.52
C GLN A 82 5.57 -4.69 -3.61
N ARG A 83 4.27 -4.53 -3.38
CA ARG A 83 3.36 -3.92 -4.35
C ARG A 83 3.76 -2.49 -4.66
N ILE A 84 4.06 -1.69 -3.66
CA ILE A 84 4.42 -0.28 -3.82
C ILE A 84 5.75 -0.13 -4.54
N TYR A 85 6.78 -0.86 -4.12
CA TYR A 85 8.10 -0.74 -4.73
C TYR A 85 8.14 -1.31 -6.15
N MET A 86 7.57 -2.48 -6.36
CA MET A 86 7.55 -3.10 -7.69
C MET A 86 6.69 -2.34 -8.71
N SER A 87 5.65 -1.63 -8.26
CA SER A 87 4.84 -0.80 -9.16
C SER A 87 5.55 0.46 -9.66
N HIS A 88 6.57 0.92 -8.93
CA HIS A 88 7.35 2.12 -9.28
C HIS A 88 8.72 1.79 -9.91
N TRP A 89 9.10 0.50 -9.92
CA TRP A 89 10.31 0.09 -10.60
C TRP A 89 10.13 0.10 -12.12
N ASN A 90 10.95 0.86 -12.80
CA ASN A 90 10.98 0.90 -14.25
C ASN A 90 12.18 0.09 -14.79
N PRO A 91 11.96 -1.06 -15.44
CA PRO A 91 13.07 -1.88 -15.98
C PRO A 91 14.00 -1.12 -16.93
N PHE A 92 13.50 -0.08 -17.59
CA PHE A 92 14.29 0.77 -18.45
C PHE A 92 15.44 1.50 -17.72
N TRP A 93 15.34 1.67 -16.40
CA TRP A 93 16.41 2.31 -15.63
C TRP A 93 17.70 1.51 -15.62
N GLU A 94 17.63 0.19 -15.62
CA GLU A 94 18.81 -0.69 -15.69
C GLU A 94 19.52 -0.52 -17.05
N GLU A 95 18.75 -0.54 -18.14
CA GLU A 95 19.26 -0.32 -19.49
C GLU A 95 19.89 1.09 -19.63
N LEU A 96 19.16 2.12 -19.17
CA LEU A 96 19.63 3.51 -19.19
C LEU A 96 20.95 3.69 -18.44
N LEU A 97 21.08 3.11 -17.24
CA LEU A 97 22.27 3.26 -16.41
C LEU A 97 23.45 2.40 -16.93
N SER A 98 23.17 1.30 -17.61
CA SER A 98 24.17 0.36 -18.14
C SER A 98 24.74 0.80 -19.49
N ASP A 99 24.05 1.66 -20.25
CA ASP A 99 24.49 2.06 -21.58
C ASP A 99 25.71 2.97 -21.54
N ARG A 100 26.90 2.36 -21.57
CA ARG A 100 28.19 3.08 -21.53
C ARG A 100 28.50 3.92 -22.76
N ARG A 101 27.69 3.83 -23.80
CA ARG A 101 27.84 4.69 -25.02
C ARG A 101 27.35 6.12 -24.72
N VAL A 102 26.53 6.29 -23.69
CA VAL A 102 26.02 7.59 -23.23
C VAL A 102 26.87 8.09 -22.06
N PRO A 103 27.34 9.35 -22.04
CA PRO A 103 28.10 9.91 -20.92
C PRO A 103 27.35 9.75 -19.58
N LEU A 104 28.11 9.44 -18.51
CA LEU A 104 27.55 9.16 -17.17
C LEU A 104 26.63 10.27 -16.66
N ASN A 105 27.05 11.53 -16.81
CA ASN A 105 26.25 12.68 -16.37
C ASN A 105 24.87 12.73 -17.02
N LYS A 106 24.79 12.38 -18.33
CA LYS A 106 23.52 12.32 -19.05
C LYS A 106 22.65 11.16 -18.54
N ARG A 107 23.23 9.96 -18.39
CA ARG A 107 22.51 8.79 -17.85
C ARG A 107 21.94 9.06 -16.45
N LEU A 108 22.73 9.62 -15.56
CA LEU A 108 22.29 9.99 -14.22
C LEU A 108 21.19 11.05 -14.24
N LYS A 109 21.33 12.09 -15.08
CA LYS A 109 20.30 13.13 -15.20
C LYS A 109 18.97 12.56 -15.68
N ASP A 110 18.99 11.72 -16.71
CA ASP A 110 17.79 11.12 -17.30
C ASP A 110 17.16 10.13 -16.31
N PHE A 111 17.98 9.33 -15.59
CA PHE A 111 17.52 8.46 -14.52
C PHE A 111 16.83 9.24 -13.40
N TYR A 112 17.48 10.25 -12.82
CA TYR A 112 16.90 11.01 -11.72
C TYR A 112 15.65 11.77 -12.13
N LYS A 113 15.59 12.29 -13.35
CA LYS A 113 14.38 12.92 -13.87
C LYS A 113 13.21 11.95 -13.91
N SER A 114 13.44 10.74 -14.42
CA SER A 114 12.41 9.69 -14.44
C SER A 114 12.09 9.18 -13.04
N TYR A 115 13.10 8.92 -12.22
CA TYR A 115 12.92 8.45 -10.84
C TYR A 115 12.12 9.43 -9.98
N LEU A 116 12.47 10.72 -10.03
CA LEU A 116 11.79 11.74 -9.24
C LEU A 116 10.32 11.94 -9.66
N SER A 117 9.96 11.65 -10.91
CA SER A 117 8.56 11.68 -11.35
C SER A 117 7.68 10.61 -10.66
N THR A 118 8.28 9.58 -10.06
CA THR A 118 7.54 8.57 -9.30
C THR A 118 7.13 9.04 -7.90
N PHE A 119 7.66 10.18 -7.41
CA PHE A 119 7.35 10.72 -6.10
C PHE A 119 5.98 11.41 -6.00
N ASP A 120 5.22 11.51 -7.09
CA ASP A 120 3.87 12.06 -7.06
C ASP A 120 2.84 11.13 -6.39
N ASP A 121 3.22 9.86 -6.11
CA ASP A 121 2.35 8.91 -5.40
C ASP A 121 2.46 9.08 -3.88
N TYR A 122 1.39 9.63 -3.29
CA TYR A 122 1.26 9.84 -1.85
C TYR A 122 1.48 8.54 -1.03
N ALA A 123 0.91 7.42 -1.48
CA ALA A 123 1.01 6.15 -0.75
C ALA A 123 2.45 5.63 -0.77
N TRP A 124 3.16 5.76 -1.91
CA TRP A 124 4.56 5.39 -2.05
C TRP A 124 5.46 6.18 -1.10
N ILE A 125 5.34 7.52 -1.08
CA ILE A 125 6.12 8.39 -0.18
C ILE A 125 5.90 7.99 1.28
N ARG A 126 4.64 7.89 1.69
CA ARG A 126 4.29 7.60 3.09
C ARG A 126 4.78 6.23 3.55
N VAL A 127 4.58 5.19 2.74
CA VAL A 127 5.04 3.84 3.07
C VAL A 127 6.56 3.78 3.10
N SER A 128 7.26 4.48 2.19
CA SER A 128 8.72 4.56 2.17
C SER A 128 9.26 5.24 3.42
N VAL A 129 8.71 6.38 3.82
CA VAL A 129 9.09 7.11 5.04
C VAL A 129 8.84 6.25 6.28
N TYR A 130 7.67 5.62 6.40
CA TYR A 130 7.37 4.75 7.54
C TYR A 130 8.26 3.52 7.63
N SER A 131 8.71 2.96 6.50
CA SER A 131 9.65 1.84 6.48
C SER A 131 11.07 2.26 6.86
N GLY A 132 11.50 3.44 6.40
CA GLY A 132 12.81 4.01 6.75
C GLY A 132 12.95 4.36 8.23
N LEU A 133 11.92 4.95 8.83
CA LEU A 133 11.91 5.34 10.23
C LEU A 133 11.93 4.15 11.22
N ARG A 134 11.69 2.92 10.75
CA ARG A 134 11.54 1.76 11.62
C ARG A 134 12.72 0.83 11.70
N ALA A 135 13.84 1.13 11.04
CA ALA A 135 14.98 0.21 10.97
C ALA A 135 14.56 -1.26 10.60
N ASN A 136 13.41 -1.40 9.94
CA ASN A 136 13.03 -2.69 9.40
C ASN A 136 13.91 -2.95 8.17
N ASN A 137 14.51 -4.13 8.09
CA ASN A 137 15.32 -4.64 6.97
C ASN A 137 14.61 -4.60 5.59
N LEU A 138 13.48 -3.87 5.45
CA LEU A 138 12.73 -3.80 4.21
C LEU A 138 13.47 -2.99 3.15
N VAL A 139 14.13 -1.90 3.54
CA VAL A 139 14.96 -1.12 2.61
C VAL A 139 16.20 -1.90 2.22
N SER A 140 16.88 -2.55 3.18
CA SER A 140 18.03 -3.43 2.89
C SER A 140 17.61 -4.58 1.97
N ARG A 141 16.49 -5.24 2.25
CA ARG A 141 15.97 -6.33 1.39
C ARG A 141 15.55 -5.84 0.00
N TYR A 142 15.15 -4.59 -0.15
CA TYR A 142 14.90 -4.01 -1.47
C TYR A 142 16.22 -3.78 -2.20
N ILE A 143 17.23 -3.25 -1.52
CA ILE A 143 18.57 -3.07 -2.07
C ILE A 143 19.13 -4.42 -2.52
N ASP A 144 19.03 -5.47 -1.68
CA ASP A 144 19.48 -6.83 -1.99
C ASP A 144 18.73 -7.50 -3.16
N LEU A 145 17.52 -7.03 -3.47
CA LEU A 145 16.69 -7.54 -4.57
C LEU A 145 16.96 -6.84 -5.92
N VAL A 146 17.47 -5.61 -5.85
CA VAL A 146 17.56 -4.71 -7.02
C VAL A 146 19.00 -4.42 -7.43
N ILE A 147 19.95 -4.57 -6.51
CA ILE A 147 21.39 -4.35 -6.73
C ILE A 147 22.16 -5.65 -6.62
#